data_2f82cb4489cee20eb24a384ee8045487
#
_entry.id   2f82cb4489cee20eb24a384ee8045487
#
_cell.length_a   1.000
_cell.length_b   1.000
_cell.length_c   1.000
_cell.angle_alpha   90.00
_cell.angle_beta   90.00
_cell.angle_gamma   90.00
#
_symmetry.space_group_name_H-M   'P 1'
#
loop_
_entity.id
_entity.type
_entity.pdbx_description
1 polymer ?
#
loop_
_entity_poly.entity_id
_entity_poly.type
_entity_poly.pdbx_seq_one_letter_code
_entity_poly.pdbx_strand_id
1 'polypeptide(L)'
;MKTIILFPVFLLLILSSCQTSSRKEIADIIYFGGPILTMEDDNPEVEAIAVKDGKILFTGPKAAAEQYTGENTTLHDLNGKTLLPGFIDAHGHLASRAGMMQAIDLSPTPYGTVNSIPDLQKTLKEYIEKNNLTASQPIMGNGYDDAIMSEHRHPTREELDAISITNPIIVIHTSGHASVANSAMLKLVGIKEDAKDPEGGHYGRDSKTKRLNGKLEENASFTALIKLTTLLSKNAKSGVDKTQQELDNLVKAQDEWLSYGQTTICEGRTMGESVGLLKEAASKGLFKADVIYFPDYEFFKAQLDTFKPEYMVYTNRLKLGGFKFSDDGSPQGKTAWLTQPYLIPPEGQGADYKGFPIFTDSVLYQDLKTLFENNITAQLHVNGDAAIDQAIRVIKRLKDEGIYKPELRATLIHVQNSRPDHIASIKEIGVIPSYFSTHAYLWGDWHYSSVFGPERAAFISPAHSALKAGILFTIHHDAPVTPPDLITAVYAAVNRKTRSGRILGPDERIKPIEALKAITINAAYQYHEEEYKGSLKA
;
A
#
# COMPACT_ATOMS: atom_id res chain seq x y z
N MET A 1 -64.46 80.13 5.30
CA MET A 1 -64.32 78.90 4.55
C MET A 1 -62.93 78.96 3.83
N LYS A 2 -61.93 78.32 4.30
CA LYS A 2 -60.58 78.28 3.72
C LYS A 2 -60.38 76.90 3.09
N THR A 3 -60.30 76.86 1.77
CA THR A 3 -60.07 75.65 0.97
C THR A 3 -58.58 75.33 0.97
N ILE A 4 -58.22 74.16 1.50
CA ILE A 4 -56.84 73.64 1.49
C ILE A 4 -56.74 72.74 0.25
N ILE A 5 -55.83 73.08 -0.67
CA ILE A 5 -55.45 72.27 -1.84
C ILE A 5 -54.30 71.41 -1.47
N LEU A 6 -54.49 70.07 -1.43
CA LEU A 6 -53.42 69.08 -1.27
C LEU A 6 -52.82 68.76 -2.62
N PHE A 7 -51.50 68.99 -2.80
CA PHE A 7 -50.69 68.48 -3.90
C PHE A 7 -50.14 67.12 -3.57
N PRO A 8 -50.30 66.12 -4.42
CA PRO A 8 -49.63 64.84 -4.22
C PRO A 8 -48.18 64.95 -4.69
N VAL A 9 -47.23 64.74 -3.78
CA VAL A 9 -45.82 64.55 -4.13
C VAL A 9 -45.63 63.11 -4.60
N PHE A 10 -45.34 62.94 -5.91
CA PHE A 10 -44.97 61.66 -6.49
C PHE A 10 -43.48 61.37 -6.19
N LEU A 11 -43.23 60.52 -5.26
CA LEU A 11 -41.89 60.09 -4.91
C LEU A 11 -41.42 58.99 -5.92
N LEU A 12 -40.62 59.38 -6.92
CA LEU A 12 -39.96 58.42 -7.85
C LEU A 12 -38.89 57.65 -7.10
N LEU A 13 -39.19 56.41 -6.71
CA LEU A 13 -38.20 55.44 -6.25
C LEU A 13 -37.38 54.95 -7.46
N ILE A 14 -36.20 55.50 -7.65
CA ILE A 14 -35.19 54.96 -8.57
C ILE A 14 -34.63 53.71 -7.91
N LEU A 15 -35.12 52.54 -8.30
CA LEU A 15 -34.50 51.24 -8.02
C LEU A 15 -33.19 51.17 -8.82
N SER A 16 -32.07 51.60 -8.21
CA SER A 16 -30.75 51.27 -8.69
C SER A 16 -30.55 49.77 -8.48
N SER A 17 -30.84 48.99 -9.51
CA SER A 17 -30.39 47.59 -9.60
C SER A 17 -28.85 47.61 -9.63
N CYS A 18 -28.22 47.43 -8.49
CA CYS A 18 -26.82 47.01 -8.44
C CYS A 18 -26.75 45.63 -9.08
N GLN A 19 -26.55 45.58 -10.39
CA GLN A 19 -25.96 44.41 -11.03
C GLN A 19 -24.54 44.31 -10.45
N THR A 20 -24.36 43.49 -9.42
CA THR A 20 -23.06 42.95 -9.09
C THR A 20 -22.64 42.12 -10.31
N SER A 21 -21.89 42.73 -11.23
CA SER A 21 -21.15 41.96 -12.22
C SER A 21 -20.21 41.05 -11.40
N SER A 22 -20.57 39.79 -11.22
CA SER A 22 -19.65 38.81 -10.71
C SER A 22 -18.41 38.89 -11.60
N ARG A 23 -17.31 39.35 -11.06
CA ARG A 23 -16.04 39.41 -11.78
C ARG A 23 -15.78 37.98 -12.23
N LYS A 24 -15.82 37.76 -13.54
CA LYS A 24 -15.66 36.44 -14.11
C LYS A 24 -14.28 35.91 -13.68
N GLU A 25 -14.23 34.78 -13.01
CA GLU A 25 -12.97 34.18 -12.61
C GLU A 25 -12.21 33.73 -13.86
N ILE A 26 -10.92 34.03 -13.93
CA ILE A 26 -10.05 33.70 -15.05
C ILE A 26 -9.15 32.54 -14.61
N ALA A 27 -9.10 31.49 -15.41
CA ALA A 27 -8.28 30.29 -15.13
C ALA A 27 -6.79 30.59 -15.34
N ASP A 28 -5.95 29.89 -14.57
CA ASP A 28 -4.51 29.88 -14.76
C ASP A 28 -4.13 28.94 -15.91
N ILE A 29 -4.85 27.81 -16.03
CA ILE A 29 -4.63 26.82 -17.09
C ILE A 29 -5.96 26.17 -17.51
N ILE A 30 -6.11 25.89 -18.81
CA ILE A 30 -7.23 25.12 -19.37
C ILE A 30 -6.65 23.90 -20.12
N TYR A 31 -7.05 22.70 -19.71
CA TYR A 31 -6.74 21.44 -20.39
C TYR A 31 -7.87 21.06 -21.33
N PHE A 32 -7.54 20.62 -22.56
CA PHE A 32 -8.48 20.19 -23.60
C PHE A 32 -7.79 19.33 -24.67
N GLY A 33 -8.54 18.80 -25.65
CA GLY A 33 -7.95 18.14 -26.82
C GLY A 33 -7.60 16.66 -26.62
N GLY A 34 -8.23 16.01 -25.66
CA GLY A 34 -8.17 14.58 -25.40
C GLY A 34 -9.27 14.14 -24.45
N PRO A 35 -9.47 12.83 -24.22
CA PRO A 35 -10.43 12.33 -23.23
C PRO A 35 -10.04 12.82 -21.83
N ILE A 36 -10.98 13.34 -21.07
CA ILE A 36 -10.81 13.76 -19.68
C ILE A 36 -11.78 12.97 -18.82
N LEU A 37 -11.29 11.95 -18.12
CA LEU A 37 -12.09 11.05 -17.30
C LEU A 37 -12.18 11.61 -15.87
N THR A 38 -13.36 12.01 -15.45
CA THR A 38 -13.56 12.73 -14.19
C THR A 38 -13.62 11.86 -12.97
N MET A 39 -13.92 10.57 -13.11
CA MET A 39 -14.29 9.61 -12.06
C MET A 39 -15.66 9.88 -11.40
N GLU A 40 -16.41 10.86 -11.87
CA GLU A 40 -17.78 11.15 -11.43
C GLU A 40 -18.79 10.34 -12.25
N ASP A 41 -19.85 9.80 -11.61
CA ASP A 41 -20.87 8.98 -12.29
C ASP A 41 -21.78 9.81 -13.20
N ASP A 42 -22.13 11.01 -12.76
CA ASP A 42 -23.05 11.90 -13.49
C ASP A 42 -22.39 12.59 -14.70
N ASN A 43 -21.07 12.71 -14.69
CA ASN A 43 -20.31 13.38 -15.76
C ASN A 43 -18.95 12.69 -15.99
N PRO A 44 -18.95 11.44 -16.46
CA PRO A 44 -17.74 10.57 -16.45
C PRO A 44 -16.64 11.05 -17.39
N GLU A 45 -16.97 11.82 -18.43
CA GLU A 45 -16.02 12.35 -19.42
C GLU A 45 -16.40 13.79 -19.80
N VAL A 46 -15.40 14.68 -19.89
CA VAL A 46 -15.57 16.07 -20.28
C VAL A 46 -14.55 16.47 -21.36
N GLU A 47 -14.83 17.59 -22.09
CA GLU A 47 -13.96 18.08 -23.17
C GLU A 47 -12.86 19.02 -22.66
N ALA A 48 -13.09 19.69 -21.51
CA ALA A 48 -12.15 20.64 -20.95
C ALA A 48 -12.29 20.78 -19.44
N ILE A 49 -11.16 21.16 -18.81
CA ILE A 49 -11.06 21.56 -17.40
C ILE A 49 -10.35 22.91 -17.32
N ALA A 50 -10.93 23.86 -16.58
CA ALA A 50 -10.29 25.10 -16.21
C ALA A 50 -9.84 25.03 -14.74
N VAL A 51 -8.58 25.40 -14.47
CA VAL A 51 -7.98 25.36 -13.13
C VAL A 51 -7.55 26.78 -12.75
N LYS A 52 -7.81 27.15 -11.49
CA LYS A 52 -7.38 28.40 -10.88
C LYS A 52 -6.87 28.16 -9.45
N ASP A 53 -5.72 28.75 -9.12
CA ASP A 53 -5.11 28.65 -7.78
C ASP A 53 -5.04 27.20 -7.26
N GLY A 54 -4.72 26.24 -8.16
CA GLY A 54 -4.61 24.82 -7.85
C GLY A 54 -5.95 24.09 -7.65
N LYS A 55 -7.10 24.72 -7.93
CA LYS A 55 -8.42 24.13 -7.83
C LYS A 55 -9.12 24.08 -9.18
N ILE A 56 -9.99 23.10 -9.37
CA ILE A 56 -10.82 22.99 -10.57
C ILE A 56 -11.94 24.04 -10.48
N LEU A 57 -11.90 24.99 -11.41
CA LEU A 57 -12.87 26.07 -11.52
C LEU A 57 -14.08 25.66 -12.37
N PHE A 58 -13.84 24.80 -13.38
CA PHE A 58 -14.88 24.40 -14.35
C PHE A 58 -14.50 23.07 -14.99
N THR A 59 -15.50 22.23 -15.21
CA THR A 59 -15.42 21.00 -16.02
C THR A 59 -16.61 20.96 -16.97
N GLY A 60 -16.41 20.61 -18.24
CA GLY A 60 -17.50 20.50 -19.20
C GLY A 60 -17.08 20.70 -20.66
N PRO A 61 -18.01 21.19 -21.53
CA PRO A 61 -17.73 21.43 -22.94
C PRO A 61 -16.60 22.44 -23.15
N LYS A 62 -15.70 22.18 -24.12
CA LYS A 62 -14.58 23.07 -24.46
C LYS A 62 -15.04 24.50 -24.74
N ALA A 63 -16.12 24.68 -25.52
CA ALA A 63 -16.65 26.01 -25.85
C ALA A 63 -17.08 26.80 -24.60
N ALA A 64 -17.57 26.12 -23.56
CA ALA A 64 -17.90 26.77 -22.29
C ALA A 64 -16.65 27.08 -21.44
N ALA A 65 -15.57 26.29 -21.55
CA ALA A 65 -14.29 26.57 -20.87
C ALA A 65 -13.62 27.85 -21.41
N GLU A 66 -13.81 28.20 -22.67
CA GLU A 66 -13.23 29.41 -23.30
C GLU A 66 -13.59 30.70 -22.57
N GLN A 67 -14.74 30.73 -21.92
CA GLN A 67 -15.15 31.89 -21.11
C GLN A 67 -14.26 32.19 -19.91
N TYR A 68 -13.45 31.23 -19.45
CA TYR A 68 -12.50 31.39 -18.36
C TYR A 68 -11.09 31.79 -18.83
N THR A 69 -10.91 32.01 -20.16
CA THR A 69 -9.65 32.44 -20.75
C THR A 69 -9.38 33.91 -20.50
N GLY A 70 -8.16 34.27 -20.10
CA GLY A 70 -7.63 35.62 -19.98
C GLY A 70 -6.23 35.73 -20.58
N GLU A 71 -5.61 36.89 -20.49
CA GLU A 71 -4.29 37.18 -21.10
C GLU A 71 -3.18 36.25 -20.59
N ASN A 72 -3.26 35.81 -19.30
CA ASN A 72 -2.26 34.94 -18.66
C ASN A 72 -2.70 33.48 -18.58
N THR A 73 -3.82 33.09 -19.17
CA THR A 73 -4.30 31.70 -19.14
C THR A 73 -3.44 30.81 -20.04
N THR A 74 -2.85 29.78 -19.52
CA THR A 74 -2.14 28.73 -20.28
C THR A 74 -3.16 27.77 -20.90
N LEU A 75 -3.15 27.62 -22.22
CA LEU A 75 -3.95 26.65 -22.94
C LEU A 75 -3.11 25.39 -23.17
N HIS A 76 -3.50 24.26 -22.57
CA HIS A 76 -2.78 23.00 -22.66
C HIS A 76 -3.57 21.98 -23.49
N ASP A 77 -3.11 21.77 -24.72
CA ASP A 77 -3.67 20.73 -25.59
C ASP A 77 -3.10 19.37 -25.19
N LEU A 78 -3.98 18.44 -24.84
CA LEU A 78 -3.61 17.06 -24.45
C LEU A 78 -3.12 16.24 -25.66
N ASN A 79 -3.32 16.73 -26.89
CA ASN A 79 -2.90 16.05 -28.11
C ASN A 79 -3.40 14.58 -28.19
N GLY A 80 -4.65 14.36 -27.82
CA GLY A 80 -5.30 13.06 -27.79
C GLY A 80 -4.94 12.19 -26.59
N LYS A 81 -4.09 12.64 -25.66
CA LYS A 81 -3.79 11.90 -24.43
C LYS A 81 -4.94 12.01 -23.45
N THR A 82 -5.14 10.96 -22.65
CA THR A 82 -6.15 10.94 -21.60
C THR A 82 -5.67 11.68 -20.35
N LEU A 83 -6.49 12.57 -19.82
CA LEU A 83 -6.29 13.18 -18.50
C LEU A 83 -7.09 12.43 -17.44
N LEU A 84 -6.45 12.15 -16.32
CA LEU A 84 -6.99 11.45 -15.15
C LEU A 84 -6.69 12.26 -13.88
N PRO A 85 -7.46 12.04 -12.77
CA PRO A 85 -7.00 12.46 -11.45
C PRO A 85 -5.63 11.83 -11.13
N GLY A 86 -4.81 12.52 -10.34
CA GLY A 86 -3.59 11.90 -9.77
C GLY A 86 -3.97 10.65 -8.99
N PHE A 87 -3.19 9.58 -9.15
CA PHE A 87 -3.46 8.32 -8.47
C PHE A 87 -3.23 8.45 -6.97
N ILE A 88 -3.97 7.67 -6.20
CA ILE A 88 -3.90 7.63 -4.74
C ILE A 88 -3.52 6.21 -4.33
N ASP A 89 -2.39 6.07 -3.66
CA ASP A 89 -1.91 4.81 -3.12
C ASP A 89 -2.78 4.37 -1.94
N ALA A 90 -3.54 3.30 -2.11
CA ALA A 90 -4.40 2.78 -1.06
C ALA A 90 -3.62 1.95 -0.01
N HIS A 91 -2.45 1.39 -0.37
CA HIS A 91 -1.54 0.68 0.54
C HIS A 91 -0.18 0.44 -0.08
N GLY A 92 0.86 0.98 0.54
CA GLY A 92 2.26 0.79 0.21
C GLY A 92 3.14 1.12 1.43
N HIS A 93 4.47 1.04 1.29
CA HIS A 93 5.44 1.17 2.39
C HIS A 93 6.61 2.07 1.98
N LEU A 94 6.37 3.38 1.98
CA LEU A 94 7.33 4.40 1.55
C LEU A 94 8.64 4.34 2.36
N ALA A 95 8.54 4.27 3.69
CA ALA A 95 9.72 4.23 4.57
C ALA A 95 10.51 2.93 4.41
N SER A 96 9.81 1.80 4.20
CA SER A 96 10.47 0.52 3.91
C SER A 96 11.22 0.58 2.58
N ARG A 97 10.63 1.15 1.53
CA ARG A 97 11.31 1.35 0.23
C ARG A 97 12.55 2.22 0.38
N ALA A 98 12.44 3.32 1.11
CA ALA A 98 13.58 4.21 1.39
C ALA A 98 14.72 3.46 2.11
N GLY A 99 14.40 2.66 3.12
CA GLY A 99 15.36 1.82 3.84
C GLY A 99 16.02 0.75 2.96
N MET A 100 15.31 0.24 1.95
CA MET A 100 15.81 -0.77 1.03
C MET A 100 16.62 -0.21 -0.15
N MET A 101 16.70 1.12 -0.33
CA MET A 101 17.46 1.71 -1.45
C MET A 101 18.96 1.43 -1.44
N GLN A 102 19.49 0.97 -0.31
CA GLN A 102 20.88 0.53 -0.19
C GLN A 102 21.03 -0.99 -0.27
N ALA A 103 19.93 -1.74 -0.29
CA ALA A 103 19.96 -3.18 -0.47
C ALA A 103 20.27 -3.51 -1.93
N ILE A 104 20.91 -4.67 -2.13
CA ILE A 104 21.16 -5.21 -3.46
C ILE A 104 19.83 -5.70 -4.03
N ASP A 105 19.48 -5.26 -5.22
CA ASP A 105 18.28 -5.73 -5.91
C ASP A 105 18.46 -7.19 -6.35
N LEU A 106 17.63 -8.07 -5.82
CA LEU A 106 17.58 -9.50 -6.11
C LEU A 106 16.27 -9.90 -6.79
N SER A 107 15.53 -8.91 -7.32
CA SER A 107 14.23 -9.14 -7.95
C SER A 107 14.36 -10.01 -9.22
N PRO A 108 13.44 -10.95 -9.44
CA PRO A 108 13.35 -11.68 -10.70
C PRO A 108 12.63 -10.85 -11.78
N THR A 109 12.57 -11.39 -12.98
CA THR A 109 11.76 -10.80 -14.05
C THR A 109 10.27 -10.75 -13.64
N PRO A 110 9.51 -9.70 -14.03
CA PRO A 110 9.85 -8.64 -14.98
C PRO A 110 10.61 -7.45 -14.40
N TYR A 111 10.81 -7.38 -13.08
CA TYR A 111 11.34 -6.19 -12.42
C TYR A 111 12.86 -6.19 -12.26
N GLY A 112 13.50 -7.35 -12.27
CA GLY A 112 14.94 -7.53 -12.16
C GLY A 112 15.45 -8.69 -13.02
N THR A 113 16.61 -9.24 -12.64
CA THR A 113 17.31 -10.26 -13.45
C THR A 113 17.65 -11.54 -12.68
N VAL A 114 17.30 -11.65 -11.39
CA VAL A 114 17.65 -12.80 -10.54
C VAL A 114 16.56 -13.87 -10.63
N ASN A 115 16.70 -14.79 -11.57
CA ASN A 115 15.70 -15.82 -11.85
C ASN A 115 16.03 -17.19 -11.28
N SER A 116 17.18 -17.31 -10.58
CA SER A 116 17.65 -18.56 -9.98
C SER A 116 18.53 -18.31 -8.76
N ILE A 117 18.77 -19.34 -7.95
CA ILE A 117 19.72 -19.27 -6.84
C ILE A 117 21.15 -18.99 -7.34
N PRO A 118 21.64 -19.59 -8.43
CA PRO A 118 22.91 -19.20 -9.04
C PRO A 118 22.99 -17.72 -9.45
N ASP A 119 21.92 -17.12 -10.00
CA ASP A 119 21.90 -15.69 -10.32
C ASP A 119 22.03 -14.85 -9.05
N LEU A 120 21.30 -15.21 -7.98
CA LEU A 120 21.38 -14.57 -6.66
C LEU A 120 22.80 -14.61 -6.13
N GLN A 121 23.43 -15.80 -6.14
CA GLN A 121 24.81 -15.97 -5.68
C GLN A 121 25.80 -15.13 -6.51
N LYS A 122 25.64 -15.10 -7.83
CA LYS A 122 26.45 -14.31 -8.74
C LYS A 122 26.32 -12.82 -8.42
N THR A 123 25.10 -12.31 -8.32
CA THR A 123 24.82 -10.89 -8.03
C THR A 123 25.48 -10.45 -6.72
N LEU A 124 25.36 -11.26 -5.67
CA LEU A 124 25.97 -10.96 -4.36
C LEU A 124 27.50 -11.02 -4.40
N LYS A 125 28.10 -11.97 -5.12
CA LYS A 125 29.57 -12.06 -5.29
C LYS A 125 30.11 -10.85 -6.07
N GLU A 126 29.49 -10.49 -7.17
CA GLU A 126 29.85 -9.32 -7.98
C GLU A 126 29.77 -8.02 -7.16
N TYR A 127 28.76 -7.91 -6.28
CA TYR A 127 28.65 -6.76 -5.36
C TYR A 127 29.81 -6.69 -4.37
N ILE A 128 30.21 -7.81 -3.75
CA ILE A 128 31.35 -7.90 -2.85
C ILE A 128 32.63 -7.45 -3.54
N GLU A 129 32.89 -7.97 -4.73
CA GLU A 129 34.08 -7.67 -5.53
C GLU A 129 34.11 -6.21 -5.98
N LYS A 130 33.03 -5.73 -6.58
CA LYS A 130 32.91 -4.35 -7.10
C LYS A 130 33.10 -3.30 -6.02
N ASN A 131 32.62 -3.54 -4.80
CA ASN A 131 32.69 -2.60 -3.69
C ASN A 131 33.89 -2.86 -2.76
N ASN A 132 34.76 -3.82 -3.09
CA ASN A 132 35.94 -4.21 -2.30
C ASN A 132 35.59 -4.43 -0.81
N LEU A 133 34.45 -5.14 -0.55
CA LEU A 133 33.98 -5.34 0.81
C LEU A 133 34.97 -6.18 1.61
N THR A 134 35.32 -5.70 2.79
CA THR A 134 36.16 -6.45 3.73
C THR A 134 35.34 -7.45 4.54
N ALA A 135 36.04 -8.41 5.16
CA ALA A 135 35.41 -9.36 6.06
C ALA A 135 34.58 -8.66 7.15
N SER A 136 33.50 -9.26 7.57
CA SER A 136 32.55 -8.76 8.59
C SER A 136 31.69 -7.56 8.18
N GLN A 137 31.83 -7.01 6.97
CA GLN A 137 30.87 -6.02 6.48
C GLN A 137 29.56 -6.71 6.09
N PRO A 138 28.40 -6.31 6.69
CA PRO A 138 27.12 -6.91 6.38
C PRO A 138 26.64 -6.59 4.96
N ILE A 139 25.94 -7.54 4.38
CA ILE A 139 25.37 -7.47 3.04
C ILE A 139 23.87 -7.75 3.14
N MET A 140 23.06 -6.87 2.58
CA MET A 140 21.61 -7.01 2.53
C MET A 140 21.15 -7.02 1.07
N GLY A 141 20.50 -8.10 0.66
CA GLY A 141 19.80 -8.18 -0.60
C GLY A 141 18.29 -8.16 -0.38
N ASN A 142 17.53 -7.66 -1.34
CA ASN A 142 16.07 -7.58 -1.24
C ASN A 142 15.41 -7.98 -2.55
N GLY A 143 14.26 -8.62 -2.46
CA GLY A 143 13.36 -8.82 -3.59
C GLY A 143 13.45 -10.19 -4.26
N TYR A 144 14.26 -11.16 -3.75
CA TYR A 144 14.20 -12.51 -4.31
C TYR A 144 12.80 -13.13 -4.12
N ASP A 145 12.39 -13.96 -5.06
CA ASP A 145 11.04 -14.54 -5.08
C ASP A 145 11.12 -16.03 -5.46
N ASP A 146 10.93 -16.90 -4.48
CA ASP A 146 10.98 -18.35 -4.66
C ASP A 146 9.86 -18.89 -5.56
N ALA A 147 8.73 -18.18 -5.63
CA ALA A 147 7.63 -18.55 -6.53
C ALA A 147 7.97 -18.35 -8.03
N ILE A 148 8.92 -17.45 -8.32
CA ILE A 148 9.32 -17.09 -9.70
C ILE A 148 10.67 -17.72 -10.05
N MET A 149 11.58 -17.87 -9.09
CA MET A 149 12.89 -18.49 -9.31
C MET A 149 12.76 -19.94 -9.77
N SER A 150 13.69 -20.40 -10.59
CA SER A 150 13.64 -21.73 -11.25
C SER A 150 13.62 -22.90 -10.27
N GLU A 151 14.20 -22.74 -9.10
CA GLU A 151 14.25 -23.79 -8.06
C GLU A 151 12.95 -23.92 -7.27
N HIS A 152 12.05 -22.93 -7.36
CA HIS A 152 10.80 -22.86 -6.61
C HIS A 152 10.93 -23.14 -5.10
N ARG A 153 12.04 -22.63 -4.52
CA ARG A 153 12.34 -22.68 -3.09
C ARG A 153 13.21 -21.50 -2.66
N HIS A 154 13.22 -21.25 -1.37
CA HIS A 154 14.15 -20.29 -0.78
C HIS A 154 15.61 -20.77 -0.94
N PRO A 155 16.60 -19.85 -1.02
CA PRO A 155 18.00 -20.19 -0.85
C PRO A 155 18.23 -20.75 0.58
N THR A 156 19.32 -21.48 0.76
CA THR A 156 19.71 -22.03 2.07
C THR A 156 20.87 -21.27 2.68
N ARG A 157 21.08 -21.47 3.99
CA ARG A 157 22.26 -20.94 4.69
C ARG A 157 23.56 -21.35 4.01
N GLU A 158 23.67 -22.61 3.62
CA GLU A 158 24.85 -23.18 2.97
C GLU A 158 25.12 -22.54 1.59
N GLU A 159 24.07 -22.24 0.84
CA GLU A 159 24.19 -21.54 -0.44
C GLU A 159 24.65 -20.10 -0.28
N LEU A 160 24.23 -19.41 0.79
CA LEU A 160 24.74 -18.09 1.14
C LEU A 160 26.15 -18.15 1.76
N ASP A 161 26.49 -19.18 2.55
CA ASP A 161 27.85 -19.42 3.06
C ASP A 161 28.84 -19.66 1.92
N ALA A 162 28.42 -20.27 0.79
CA ALA A 162 29.23 -20.46 -0.40
C ALA A 162 29.60 -19.14 -1.11
N ILE A 163 28.91 -18.03 -0.81
CA ILE A 163 29.26 -16.70 -1.27
C ILE A 163 30.37 -16.13 -0.39
N SER A 164 30.14 -16.09 0.94
CA SER A 164 31.11 -15.68 1.95
C SER A 164 30.76 -16.23 3.31
N ILE A 165 31.74 -16.86 3.98
CA ILE A 165 31.63 -17.31 5.37
C ILE A 165 32.00 -16.22 6.38
N THR A 166 32.55 -15.10 5.92
CA THR A 166 33.04 -14.00 6.77
C THR A 166 32.15 -12.76 6.72
N ASN A 167 31.49 -12.49 5.61
CA ASN A 167 30.53 -11.40 5.51
C ASN A 167 29.16 -11.91 5.98
N PRO A 168 28.53 -11.22 6.94
CA PRO A 168 27.13 -11.49 7.29
C PRO A 168 26.22 -11.16 6.10
N ILE A 169 25.50 -12.16 5.57
CA ILE A 169 24.60 -12.01 4.42
C ILE A 169 23.17 -12.30 4.86
N ILE A 170 22.26 -11.38 4.56
CA ILE A 170 20.81 -11.60 4.66
C ILE A 170 20.15 -11.21 3.36
N VAL A 171 19.28 -12.07 2.85
CA VAL A 171 18.46 -11.80 1.67
C VAL A 171 17.00 -11.82 2.07
N ILE A 172 16.26 -10.78 1.70
CA ILE A 172 14.87 -10.54 2.07
C ILE A 172 14.00 -10.97 0.89
N HIS A 173 13.01 -11.80 1.18
CA HIS A 173 12.01 -12.22 0.20
C HIS A 173 11.14 -11.03 -0.23
N THR A 174 10.66 -11.05 -1.46
CA THR A 174 9.83 -9.96 -2.04
C THR A 174 8.59 -9.63 -1.20
N SER A 175 8.02 -10.60 -0.49
CA SER A 175 6.87 -10.36 0.41
C SER A 175 7.20 -9.52 1.65
N GLY A 176 8.48 -9.37 2.01
CA GLY A 176 8.89 -8.76 3.26
C GLY A 176 8.67 -9.63 4.52
N HIS A 177 7.96 -10.75 4.41
CA HIS A 177 7.60 -11.63 5.54
C HIS A 177 8.63 -12.73 5.83
N ALA A 178 9.60 -12.95 4.95
CA ALA A 178 10.65 -13.93 5.11
C ALA A 178 12.02 -13.40 4.72
N SER A 179 13.05 -13.95 5.33
CA SER A 179 14.44 -13.72 4.92
C SER A 179 15.27 -14.98 5.08
N VAL A 180 16.44 -15.00 4.42
CA VAL A 180 17.43 -16.09 4.63
C VAL A 180 18.76 -15.48 5.01
N ALA A 181 19.34 -16.01 6.07
CA ALA A 181 20.58 -15.54 6.66
C ALA A 181 21.68 -16.62 6.56
N ASN A 182 22.90 -16.21 6.22
CA ASN A 182 24.05 -17.10 6.30
C ASN A 182 24.55 -17.29 7.74
N SER A 183 25.51 -18.18 7.95
CA SER A 183 26.07 -18.51 9.28
C SER A 183 26.65 -17.27 9.99
N ALA A 184 27.33 -16.39 9.24
CA ALA A 184 27.89 -15.15 9.80
C ALA A 184 26.80 -14.17 10.25
N MET A 185 25.70 -14.06 9.50
CA MET A 185 24.57 -13.21 9.87
C MET A 185 23.81 -13.74 11.07
N LEU A 186 23.50 -15.05 11.13
CA LEU A 186 22.85 -15.66 12.30
C LEU A 186 23.65 -15.39 13.58
N LYS A 187 24.98 -15.54 13.50
CA LYS A 187 25.88 -15.22 14.60
C LYS A 187 25.85 -13.74 14.97
N LEU A 188 25.87 -12.83 13.99
CA LEU A 188 25.85 -11.39 14.20
C LEU A 188 24.58 -10.94 14.94
N VAL A 189 23.41 -11.44 14.55
CA VAL A 189 22.12 -11.10 15.17
C VAL A 189 21.80 -11.96 16.41
N GLY A 190 22.71 -12.88 16.80
CA GLY A 190 22.62 -13.65 18.03
C GLY A 190 21.60 -14.79 17.98
N ILE A 191 21.30 -15.36 16.82
CA ILE A 191 20.44 -16.54 16.65
C ILE A 191 21.31 -17.78 16.74
N LYS A 192 21.08 -18.61 17.78
CA LYS A 192 21.81 -19.86 18.05
C LYS A 192 21.10 -21.06 17.42
N GLU A 193 21.83 -22.16 17.19
CA GLU A 193 21.28 -23.40 16.64
C GLU A 193 20.12 -24.00 17.46
N ASP A 194 20.12 -23.81 18.76
CA ASP A 194 19.11 -24.28 19.71
C ASP A 194 18.00 -23.24 19.99
N ALA A 195 18.01 -22.11 19.28
CA ALA A 195 17.01 -21.06 19.47
C ALA A 195 15.60 -21.63 19.27
N LYS A 196 14.69 -21.30 20.20
CA LYS A 196 13.25 -21.59 20.05
C LYS A 196 12.60 -20.54 19.15
N ASP A 197 11.57 -20.95 18.44
CA ASP A 197 10.79 -20.03 17.64
C ASP A 197 10.25 -18.88 18.50
N PRO A 198 10.33 -17.63 18.03
CA PRO A 198 9.70 -16.51 18.70
C PRO A 198 8.19 -16.58 18.52
N GLU A 199 7.46 -15.93 19.40
CA GLU A 199 6.01 -15.78 19.25
C GLU A 199 5.68 -15.09 17.91
N GLY A 200 4.77 -15.68 17.13
CA GLY A 200 4.41 -15.18 15.81
C GLY A 200 5.52 -15.26 14.76
N GLY A 201 6.51 -16.15 14.92
CA GLY A 201 7.59 -16.35 13.95
C GLY A 201 8.17 -17.75 13.96
N HIS A 202 8.94 -18.08 12.91
CA HIS A 202 9.52 -19.43 12.77
C HIS A 202 10.96 -19.38 12.26
N TYR A 203 11.81 -20.25 12.83
CA TYR A 203 13.17 -20.52 12.35
C TYR A 203 13.19 -21.80 11.50
N GLY A 204 13.43 -21.65 10.20
CA GLY A 204 13.55 -22.78 9.29
C GLY A 204 14.67 -23.75 9.69
N ARG A 205 14.38 -25.05 9.61
CA ARG A 205 15.33 -26.11 9.96
C ARG A 205 15.39 -27.16 8.87
N ASP A 206 16.58 -27.66 8.63
CA ASP A 206 16.77 -28.82 7.77
C ASP A 206 16.01 -30.04 8.32
N SER A 207 15.25 -30.71 7.49
CA SER A 207 14.36 -31.80 7.89
C SER A 207 15.10 -33.01 8.50
N LYS A 208 16.36 -33.25 8.07
CA LYS A 208 17.17 -34.40 8.48
C LYS A 208 18.06 -34.08 9.70
N THR A 209 18.80 -32.97 9.61
CA THR A 209 19.80 -32.60 10.62
C THR A 209 19.23 -31.76 11.75
N LYS A 210 18.03 -31.20 11.59
CA LYS A 210 17.39 -30.27 12.52
C LYS A 210 18.16 -28.96 12.74
N ARG A 211 19.27 -28.75 12.05
CA ARG A 211 20.04 -27.50 12.08
C ARG A 211 19.26 -26.35 11.40
N LEU A 212 19.53 -25.14 11.83
CA LEU A 212 18.98 -23.95 11.15
C LEU A 212 19.42 -23.93 9.68
N ASN A 213 18.47 -23.83 8.76
CA ASN A 213 18.73 -23.73 7.32
C ASN A 213 18.86 -22.27 6.83
N GLY A 214 18.80 -21.31 7.76
CA GLY A 214 18.93 -19.88 7.50
C GLY A 214 17.62 -19.15 7.26
N LYS A 215 16.52 -19.84 6.96
CA LYS A 215 15.20 -19.22 6.75
C LYS A 215 14.64 -18.67 8.06
N LEU A 216 14.14 -17.45 8.01
CA LEU A 216 13.49 -16.72 9.09
C LEU A 216 12.14 -16.23 8.59
N GLU A 217 11.05 -16.49 9.32
CA GLU A 217 9.69 -16.15 8.92
C GLU A 217 9.03 -15.25 9.96
N GLU A 218 8.26 -14.27 9.50
CA GLU A 218 7.48 -13.31 10.28
C GLU A 218 8.32 -12.64 11.39
N ASN A 219 7.92 -12.70 12.65
CA ASN A 219 8.62 -12.07 13.77
C ASN A 219 10.08 -12.55 13.92
N ALA A 220 10.44 -13.73 13.42
CA ALA A 220 11.84 -14.17 13.38
C ALA A 220 12.66 -13.32 12.39
N SER A 221 12.11 -13.02 11.21
CA SER A 221 12.72 -12.16 10.20
C SER A 221 12.76 -10.69 10.67
N PHE A 222 11.64 -10.15 11.11
CA PHE A 222 11.56 -8.76 11.59
C PHE A 222 12.53 -8.47 12.72
N THR A 223 12.61 -9.38 13.72
CA THR A 223 13.54 -9.23 14.85
C THR A 223 15.00 -9.26 14.39
N ALA A 224 15.35 -10.13 13.45
CA ALA A 224 16.71 -10.19 12.91
C ALA A 224 17.09 -8.89 12.16
N LEU A 225 16.18 -8.35 11.35
CA LEU A 225 16.38 -7.09 10.61
C LEU A 225 16.50 -5.89 11.57
N ILE A 226 15.65 -5.79 12.60
CA ILE A 226 15.73 -4.74 13.62
C ILE A 226 17.07 -4.81 14.37
N LYS A 227 17.52 -6.01 14.75
CA LYS A 227 18.84 -6.17 15.39
C LYS A 227 19.97 -5.76 14.45
N LEU A 228 19.91 -6.14 13.18
CA LEU A 228 20.92 -5.76 12.19
C LEU A 228 20.96 -4.23 12.03
N THR A 229 19.84 -3.58 11.80
CA THR A 229 19.78 -2.12 11.64
C THR A 229 20.26 -1.38 12.89
N THR A 230 19.92 -1.87 14.09
CA THR A 230 20.41 -1.34 15.36
C THR A 230 21.95 -1.46 15.48
N LEU A 231 22.51 -2.61 15.08
CA LEU A 231 23.97 -2.82 15.11
C LEU A 231 24.70 -1.92 14.11
N LEU A 232 24.14 -1.77 12.90
CA LEU A 232 24.68 -0.87 11.87
C LEU A 232 24.64 0.60 12.34
N SER A 233 23.56 1.01 12.99
CA SER A 233 23.41 2.36 13.53
C SER A 233 24.45 2.67 14.61
N LYS A 234 24.72 1.72 15.51
CA LYS A 234 25.74 1.89 16.56
C LYS A 234 27.18 1.94 16.02
N ASN A 235 27.44 1.28 14.90
CA ASN A 235 28.77 1.18 14.29
C ASN A 235 29.02 2.22 13.19
N ALA A 236 28.02 3.05 12.84
CA ALA A 236 28.17 4.12 11.88
C ALA A 236 29.25 5.09 12.38
N LYS A 237 30.32 5.29 11.57
CA LYS A 237 31.38 6.24 11.91
C LYS A 237 30.75 7.64 12.01
N SER A 238 31.07 8.35 13.09
CA SER A 238 30.74 9.77 13.27
C SER A 238 31.31 10.57 12.08
N GLY A 239 30.44 11.06 11.20
CA GLY A 239 30.88 11.87 10.05
C GLY A 239 29.95 11.82 8.82
N VAL A 240 29.16 10.76 8.64
CA VAL A 240 28.03 10.77 7.70
C VAL A 240 26.81 11.12 8.53
N ASP A 241 26.13 12.20 8.18
CA ASP A 241 24.83 12.50 8.79
C ASP A 241 23.82 11.42 8.31
N LYS A 242 23.70 10.37 9.12
CA LYS A 242 22.83 9.22 8.83
C LYS A 242 21.40 9.68 8.59
N THR A 243 20.94 10.64 9.38
CA THR A 243 19.60 11.19 9.26
C THR A 243 19.41 11.86 7.91
N GLN A 244 20.41 12.61 7.43
CA GLN A 244 20.34 13.24 6.11
C GLN A 244 20.29 12.19 5.00
N GLN A 245 21.07 11.12 5.09
CA GLN A 245 21.02 10.03 4.11
C GLN A 245 19.66 9.31 4.09
N GLU A 246 19.04 9.08 5.24
CA GLU A 246 17.71 8.49 5.37
C GLU A 246 16.63 9.42 4.77
N LEU A 247 16.75 10.74 5.00
CA LEU A 247 15.87 11.73 4.38
C LEU A 247 16.05 11.77 2.85
N ASP A 248 17.28 11.73 2.35
CA ASP A 248 17.57 11.71 0.92
C ASP A 248 16.98 10.45 0.26
N ASN A 249 17.07 9.30 0.92
CA ASN A 249 16.45 8.06 0.46
C ASN A 249 14.92 8.13 0.46
N LEU A 250 14.34 8.78 1.47
CA LEU A 250 12.88 8.96 1.56
C LEU A 250 12.39 9.85 0.40
N VAL A 251 13.14 10.92 0.06
CA VAL A 251 12.82 11.78 -1.10
C VAL A 251 12.91 10.98 -2.40
N LYS A 252 13.95 10.17 -2.59
CA LYS A 252 14.10 9.32 -3.78
C LYS A 252 12.97 8.29 -3.89
N ALA A 253 12.58 7.68 -2.77
CA ALA A 253 11.44 6.77 -2.75
C ALA A 253 10.15 7.49 -3.15
N GLN A 254 9.88 8.68 -2.60
CA GLN A 254 8.75 9.50 -3.01
C GLN A 254 8.78 9.83 -4.51
N ASP A 255 9.94 10.18 -5.05
CA ASP A 255 10.08 10.49 -6.48
C ASP A 255 9.77 9.27 -7.36
N GLU A 256 10.00 8.05 -6.86
CA GLU A 256 9.58 6.82 -7.53
C GLU A 256 8.04 6.73 -7.63
N TRP A 257 7.27 6.96 -6.53
CA TRP A 257 5.79 7.00 -6.57
C TRP A 257 5.26 8.09 -7.50
N LEU A 258 5.85 9.28 -7.44
CA LEU A 258 5.48 10.39 -8.32
C LEU A 258 5.70 10.06 -9.79
N SER A 259 6.75 9.31 -10.13
CA SER A 259 7.03 8.88 -11.51
C SER A 259 5.97 7.96 -12.09
N TYR A 260 5.21 7.27 -11.23
CA TYR A 260 4.05 6.45 -11.57
C TYR A 260 2.71 7.19 -11.48
N GLY A 261 2.75 8.54 -11.33
CA GLY A 261 1.55 9.38 -11.32
C GLY A 261 0.78 9.42 -10.02
N GLN A 262 1.37 8.98 -8.91
CA GLN A 262 0.73 9.00 -7.60
C GLN A 262 0.97 10.33 -6.89
N THR A 263 -0.09 10.98 -6.47
CA THR A 263 -0.06 12.30 -5.79
C THR A 263 -0.40 12.22 -4.30
N THR A 264 -0.87 11.06 -3.85
CA THR A 264 -1.01 10.69 -2.44
C THR A 264 -0.36 9.32 -2.25
N ILE A 265 0.51 9.22 -1.26
CA ILE A 265 1.34 8.04 -0.97
C ILE A 265 0.93 7.48 0.39
N CYS A 266 0.79 6.16 0.48
CA CYS A 266 0.56 5.47 1.74
C CYS A 266 1.88 4.94 2.32
N GLU A 267 2.08 5.20 3.62
CA GLU A 267 3.02 4.47 4.46
C GLU A 267 2.22 3.55 5.38
N GLY A 268 1.91 2.37 4.89
CA GLY A 268 0.89 1.47 5.44
C GLY A 268 1.33 0.68 6.68
N ARG A 269 2.60 0.74 7.09
CA ARG A 269 3.11 0.11 8.32
C ARG A 269 4.37 0.80 8.81
N THR A 270 4.20 1.88 9.56
CA THR A 270 5.33 2.64 10.07
C THR A 270 5.85 2.03 11.37
N MET A 271 7.11 1.61 11.39
CA MET A 271 7.73 0.93 12.54
C MET A 271 8.90 1.73 13.10
N GLY A 272 9.19 1.54 14.40
CA GLY A 272 10.40 2.04 15.05
C GLY A 272 10.66 3.53 14.83
N GLU A 273 11.86 3.86 14.38
CA GLU A 273 12.32 5.25 14.17
C GLU A 273 11.68 5.91 12.93
N SER A 274 10.98 5.16 12.05
CA SER A 274 10.43 5.69 10.81
C SER A 274 9.34 6.76 11.03
N VAL A 275 8.59 6.70 12.14
CA VAL A 275 7.64 7.78 12.51
C VAL A 275 8.38 9.10 12.69
N GLY A 276 9.53 9.08 13.40
CA GLY A 276 10.38 10.27 13.58
C GLY A 276 10.93 10.80 12.26
N LEU A 277 11.38 9.91 11.39
CA LEU A 277 11.92 10.25 10.07
C LEU A 277 10.85 10.93 9.18
N LEU A 278 9.61 10.41 9.14
CA LEU A 278 8.51 11.01 8.39
C LEU A 278 8.16 12.41 8.93
N LYS A 279 8.09 12.57 10.26
CA LYS A 279 7.82 13.86 10.90
C LYS A 279 8.95 14.87 10.64
N GLU A 280 10.19 14.42 10.64
CA GLU A 280 11.35 15.29 10.30
C GLU A 280 11.31 15.70 8.83
N ALA A 281 11.04 14.78 7.90
CA ALA A 281 10.86 15.09 6.48
C ALA A 281 9.74 16.12 6.26
N ALA A 282 8.60 15.95 6.93
CA ALA A 282 7.50 16.90 6.89
C ALA A 282 7.90 18.28 7.43
N SER A 283 8.59 18.32 8.59
CA SER A 283 9.05 19.60 9.20
C SER A 283 10.01 20.37 8.30
N LYS A 284 10.80 19.66 7.49
CA LYS A 284 11.73 20.23 6.51
C LYS A 284 11.07 20.54 5.16
N GLY A 285 9.78 20.25 4.98
CA GLY A 285 9.05 20.49 3.72
C GLY A 285 9.53 19.62 2.55
N LEU A 286 10.00 18.39 2.81
CA LEU A 286 10.58 17.51 1.80
C LEU A 286 9.51 16.75 0.99
N PHE A 287 8.27 16.70 1.47
CA PHE A 287 7.20 16.02 0.74
C PHE A 287 6.65 16.87 -0.40
N LYS A 288 6.65 16.30 -1.61
CA LYS A 288 6.02 16.84 -2.83
C LYS A 288 4.59 16.32 -3.00
N ALA A 289 4.35 15.06 -2.61
CA ALA A 289 3.04 14.42 -2.52
C ALA A 289 2.51 14.49 -1.10
N ASP A 290 1.20 14.27 -0.92
CA ASP A 290 0.65 14.03 0.40
C ASP A 290 1.01 12.61 0.85
N VAL A 291 1.40 12.46 2.11
CA VAL A 291 1.79 11.17 2.72
C VAL A 291 0.84 10.85 3.86
N ILE A 292 0.21 9.68 3.80
CA ILE A 292 -0.68 9.18 4.85
C ILE A 292 0.00 7.99 5.50
N TYR A 293 0.26 8.06 6.81
CA TYR A 293 1.00 7.02 7.51
C TYR A 293 0.16 6.32 8.57
N PHE A 294 0.47 5.03 8.78
CA PHE A 294 -0.19 4.13 9.72
C PHE A 294 0.86 3.47 10.62
N PRO A 295 1.08 3.97 11.85
CA PRO A 295 1.94 3.30 12.81
C PRO A 295 1.46 1.87 13.08
N ASP A 296 2.41 0.93 13.22
CA ASP A 296 2.10 -0.43 13.66
C ASP A 296 1.58 -0.39 15.10
N TYR A 297 0.37 -0.93 15.32
CA TYR A 297 -0.31 -0.78 16.61
C TYR A 297 0.45 -1.44 17.75
N GLU A 298 1.03 -2.64 17.53
CA GLU A 298 1.79 -3.35 18.57
C GLU A 298 2.98 -2.54 19.09
N PHE A 299 3.67 -1.81 18.20
CA PHE A 299 4.79 -0.96 18.58
C PHE A 299 4.38 0.32 19.32
N PHE A 300 3.21 0.87 18.98
CA PHE A 300 2.85 2.22 19.42
C PHE A 300 1.61 2.28 20.31
N LYS A 301 0.95 1.16 20.66
CA LYS A 301 -0.26 1.15 21.49
C LYS A 301 -0.09 1.85 22.84
N ALA A 302 1.08 1.74 23.48
CA ALA A 302 1.39 2.44 24.73
C ALA A 302 1.51 3.97 24.55
N GLN A 303 1.63 4.46 23.32
CA GLN A 303 1.78 5.88 22.96
C GLN A 303 0.54 6.45 22.27
N LEU A 304 -0.57 5.71 22.23
CA LEU A 304 -1.79 6.08 21.49
C LEU A 304 -2.24 7.52 21.79
N ASP A 305 -2.18 7.96 23.05
CA ASP A 305 -2.60 9.30 23.43
C ASP A 305 -1.75 10.41 22.80
N THR A 306 -0.51 10.14 22.45
CA THR A 306 0.37 11.10 21.78
C THR A 306 0.03 11.28 20.30
N PHE A 307 -0.62 10.29 19.69
CA PHE A 307 -1.03 10.32 18.29
C PHE A 307 -2.43 10.92 18.07
N LYS A 308 -3.32 10.87 19.08
CA LYS A 308 -4.70 11.36 18.95
C LYS A 308 -4.83 12.78 18.39
N PRO A 309 -4.03 13.79 18.82
CA PRO A 309 -4.14 15.15 18.30
C PRO A 309 -3.74 15.29 16.81
N GLU A 310 -2.99 14.34 16.27
CA GLU A 310 -2.50 14.34 14.88
C GLU A 310 -3.43 13.58 13.93
N TYR A 311 -4.37 12.78 14.47
CA TYR A 311 -5.23 11.92 13.68
C TYR A 311 -6.10 12.72 12.70
N MET A 312 -6.04 12.34 11.42
CA MET A 312 -6.72 12.97 10.29
C MET A 312 -6.36 14.46 10.05
N VAL A 313 -5.24 14.94 10.61
CA VAL A 313 -4.77 16.33 10.41
C VAL A 313 -3.49 16.32 9.59
N TYR A 314 -3.49 17.09 8.49
CA TYR A 314 -2.27 17.31 7.71
C TYR A 314 -1.35 18.32 8.37
N THR A 315 -0.08 17.95 8.52
CA THR A 315 1.01 18.86 8.87
C THR A 315 2.08 18.74 7.80
N ASN A 316 2.27 19.78 6.98
CA ASN A 316 3.26 19.80 5.88
C ASN A 316 3.18 18.53 5.01
N ARG A 317 2.00 18.21 4.49
CA ARG A 317 1.70 17.04 3.65
C ARG A 317 1.79 15.67 4.34
N LEU A 318 2.00 15.60 5.64
CA LEU A 318 1.98 14.34 6.40
C LEU A 318 0.70 14.25 7.24
N LYS A 319 -0.02 13.13 7.15
CA LYS A 319 -1.25 12.86 7.90
C LYS A 319 -1.20 11.49 8.56
N LEU A 320 -1.56 11.42 9.84
CA LEU A 320 -1.87 10.15 10.52
C LEU A 320 -3.22 9.65 10.04
N GLY A 321 -3.24 8.52 9.32
CA GLY A 321 -4.45 7.93 8.74
C GLY A 321 -5.17 6.94 9.65
N GLY A 322 -4.50 6.41 10.67
CA GLY A 322 -4.98 5.36 11.56
C GLY A 322 -3.84 4.48 12.04
N PHE A 323 -4.15 3.22 12.41
CA PHE A 323 -3.13 2.26 12.83
C PHE A 323 -3.17 0.98 11.99
N LYS A 324 -2.01 0.32 11.86
CA LYS A 324 -1.85 -0.94 11.12
C LYS A 324 -1.81 -2.13 12.06
N PHE A 325 -2.50 -3.20 11.64
CA PHE A 325 -2.42 -4.56 12.19
C PHE A 325 -1.96 -5.53 11.10
N SER A 326 -1.24 -6.57 11.48
CA SER A 326 -0.87 -7.66 10.58
C SER A 326 -1.32 -8.97 11.19
N ASP A 327 -2.43 -9.53 10.68
CA ASP A 327 -3.09 -10.69 11.27
C ASP A 327 -2.47 -12.02 10.82
N ASP A 328 -1.90 -12.06 9.62
CA ASP A 328 -1.24 -13.23 9.05
C ASP A 328 -0.07 -12.86 8.13
N GLY A 329 0.50 -13.85 7.46
CA GLY A 329 1.60 -13.68 6.51
C GLY A 329 1.14 -13.59 5.05
N SER A 330 2.02 -13.98 4.10
CA SER A 330 1.82 -13.84 2.67
C SER A 330 1.45 -15.17 1.99
N PRO A 331 0.52 -15.19 1.01
CA PRO A 331 0.11 -16.42 0.35
C PRO A 331 1.21 -16.98 -0.57
N GLN A 332 1.95 -16.15 -1.30
CA GLN A 332 3.04 -16.60 -2.16
C GLN A 332 4.20 -17.21 -1.35
N GLY A 333 4.47 -16.70 -0.16
CA GLY A 333 5.44 -17.25 0.79
C GLY A 333 4.87 -18.39 1.65
N LYS A 334 3.59 -18.76 1.48
CA LYS A 334 2.89 -19.82 2.21
C LYS A 334 2.86 -19.62 3.73
N THR A 335 2.78 -18.37 4.20
CA THR A 335 2.61 -18.02 5.61
C THR A 335 1.24 -17.42 5.93
N ALA A 336 0.41 -17.14 4.91
CA ALA A 336 -0.97 -16.71 5.11
C ALA A 336 -1.80 -17.80 5.84
N TRP A 337 -2.69 -17.37 6.75
CA TRP A 337 -3.49 -18.29 7.56
C TRP A 337 -4.77 -18.72 6.82
N LEU A 338 -4.87 -20.03 6.54
CA LEU A 338 -5.93 -20.62 5.72
C LEU A 338 -6.87 -21.51 6.54
N THR A 339 -8.13 -21.61 6.11
CA THR A 339 -9.08 -22.59 6.65
C THR A 339 -8.80 -24.01 6.12
N GLN A 340 -8.28 -24.12 4.90
CA GLN A 340 -7.89 -25.38 4.26
C GLN A 340 -6.38 -25.41 4.01
N PRO A 341 -5.75 -26.60 3.99
CA PRO A 341 -4.32 -26.72 3.74
C PRO A 341 -3.87 -26.07 2.42
N TYR A 342 -2.62 -25.64 2.38
CA TYR A 342 -1.93 -25.33 1.14
C TYR A 342 -1.95 -26.53 0.20
N LEU A 343 -2.08 -26.28 -1.12
CA LEU A 343 -2.07 -27.35 -2.12
C LEU A 343 -0.76 -28.17 -2.04
N ILE A 344 0.35 -27.45 -1.96
CA ILE A 344 1.67 -28.02 -1.69
C ILE A 344 2.23 -27.27 -0.47
N PRO A 345 2.39 -27.91 0.68
CA PRO A 345 2.91 -27.25 1.88
C PRO A 345 4.38 -26.83 1.69
N PRO A 346 4.90 -25.89 2.49
CA PRO A 346 6.33 -25.59 2.53
C PRO A 346 7.17 -26.82 2.91
N GLU A 347 8.42 -26.84 2.49
CA GLU A 347 9.36 -27.91 2.88
C GLU A 347 9.45 -28.03 4.40
N GLY A 348 9.36 -29.27 4.90
CA GLY A 348 9.39 -29.57 6.33
C GLY A 348 8.04 -29.46 7.04
N GLN A 349 6.99 -28.98 6.37
CA GLN A 349 5.63 -28.93 6.92
C GLN A 349 4.79 -30.14 6.52
N GLY A 350 3.79 -30.48 7.34
CA GLY A 350 2.86 -31.58 7.07
C GLY A 350 1.82 -31.20 6.00
N ALA A 351 1.13 -32.22 5.47
CA ALA A 351 0.08 -32.04 4.46
C ALA A 351 -1.14 -31.22 4.95
N ASP A 352 -1.29 -31.06 6.25
CA ASP A 352 -2.35 -30.30 6.93
C ASP A 352 -1.96 -28.85 7.25
N TYR A 353 -0.77 -28.41 6.80
CA TYR A 353 -0.26 -27.08 7.06
C TYR A 353 -1.16 -25.99 6.43
N LYS A 354 -1.52 -24.99 7.24
CA LYS A 354 -2.47 -23.91 6.91
C LYS A 354 -1.95 -22.50 7.18
N GLY A 355 -0.65 -22.34 7.49
CA GLY A 355 -0.18 -21.07 8.06
C GLY A 355 -0.64 -20.91 9.51
N PHE A 356 -0.57 -19.68 10.02
CA PHE A 356 -0.90 -19.38 11.42
C PHE A 356 -1.31 -17.92 11.61
N PRO A 357 -2.16 -17.63 12.62
CA PRO A 357 -2.50 -16.26 12.99
C PRO A 357 -1.36 -15.60 13.78
N ILE A 358 -1.24 -14.28 13.68
CA ILE A 358 -0.34 -13.49 14.54
C ILE A 358 -1.03 -13.11 15.85
N PHE A 359 -2.35 -12.84 15.79
CA PHE A 359 -3.15 -12.48 16.97
C PHE A 359 -4.19 -13.55 17.31
N THR A 360 -4.54 -13.64 18.59
CA THR A 360 -5.76 -14.33 19.00
C THR A 360 -6.96 -13.40 18.85
N ASP A 361 -8.17 -13.96 18.69
CA ASP A 361 -9.42 -13.17 18.63
C ASP A 361 -9.56 -12.20 19.80
N SER A 362 -9.14 -12.61 21.00
CA SER A 362 -9.22 -11.79 22.21
C SER A 362 -8.28 -10.56 22.17
N VAL A 363 -7.06 -10.74 21.68
CA VAL A 363 -6.09 -9.65 21.55
C VAL A 363 -6.57 -8.66 20.50
N LEU A 364 -6.90 -9.16 19.30
CA LEU A 364 -7.40 -8.32 18.20
C LEU A 364 -8.66 -7.56 18.59
N TYR A 365 -9.58 -8.20 19.32
CA TYR A 365 -10.79 -7.55 19.82
C TYR A 365 -10.47 -6.39 20.78
N GLN A 366 -9.60 -6.59 21.78
CA GLN A 366 -9.27 -5.55 22.75
C GLN A 366 -8.56 -4.37 22.11
N ASP A 367 -7.65 -4.65 21.19
CA ASP A 367 -6.85 -3.64 20.51
C ASP A 367 -7.72 -2.80 19.55
N LEU A 368 -8.56 -3.43 18.72
CA LEU A 368 -9.51 -2.73 17.85
C LEU A 368 -10.59 -1.98 18.65
N LYS A 369 -11.06 -2.55 19.76
CA LYS A 369 -11.97 -1.87 20.67
C LYS A 369 -11.39 -0.55 21.14
N THR A 370 -10.13 -0.58 21.61
CA THR A 370 -9.44 0.63 22.08
C THR A 370 -9.36 1.71 21.00
N LEU A 371 -9.05 1.34 19.75
CA LEU A 371 -9.00 2.31 18.64
C LEU A 371 -10.38 2.88 18.31
N PHE A 372 -11.38 2.01 18.14
CA PHE A 372 -12.71 2.44 17.69
C PHE A 372 -13.46 3.25 18.76
N GLU A 373 -13.27 2.98 20.06
CA GLU A 373 -13.76 3.81 21.15
C GLU A 373 -13.14 5.23 21.15
N ASN A 374 -11.94 5.37 20.57
CA ASN A 374 -11.29 6.67 20.35
C ASN A 374 -11.59 7.27 18.97
N ASN A 375 -12.52 6.70 18.21
CA ASN A 375 -12.87 7.09 16.84
C ASN A 375 -11.67 7.09 15.88
N ILE A 376 -10.71 6.19 16.06
CA ILE A 376 -9.52 6.02 15.19
C ILE A 376 -9.72 4.77 14.34
N THR A 377 -9.48 4.87 13.03
CA THR A 377 -9.59 3.76 12.09
C THR A 377 -8.38 2.81 12.14
N ALA A 378 -8.53 1.63 11.54
CA ALA A 378 -7.50 0.62 11.41
C ALA A 378 -7.39 0.10 9.97
N GLN A 379 -6.16 -0.24 9.56
CA GLN A 379 -5.88 -1.09 8.41
C GLN A 379 -5.42 -2.47 8.91
N LEU A 380 -6.11 -3.53 8.49
CA LEU A 380 -5.82 -4.91 8.90
C LEU A 380 -5.30 -5.68 7.68
N HIS A 381 -4.05 -6.17 7.74
CA HIS A 381 -3.49 -7.09 6.77
C HIS A 381 -4.12 -8.47 6.97
N VAL A 382 -4.86 -8.95 5.99
CA VAL A 382 -5.56 -10.25 6.01
C VAL A 382 -5.49 -10.89 4.63
N ASN A 383 -4.58 -11.83 4.46
CA ASN A 383 -4.36 -12.54 3.20
C ASN A 383 -5.14 -13.85 3.10
N GLY A 384 -5.06 -14.67 4.13
CA GLY A 384 -5.71 -15.97 4.19
C GLY A 384 -7.17 -15.87 4.59
N ASP A 385 -7.99 -16.81 4.12
CA ASP A 385 -9.42 -16.85 4.41
C ASP A 385 -9.73 -17.01 5.91
N ALA A 386 -8.85 -17.63 6.69
CA ALA A 386 -8.99 -17.74 8.14
C ALA A 386 -8.70 -16.39 8.85
N ALA A 387 -7.73 -15.59 8.36
CA ALA A 387 -7.48 -14.25 8.87
C ALA A 387 -8.62 -13.30 8.52
N ILE A 388 -9.18 -13.42 7.31
CA ILE A 388 -10.38 -12.66 6.89
C ILE A 388 -11.57 -13.02 7.81
N ASP A 389 -11.79 -14.32 8.09
CA ASP A 389 -12.81 -14.78 9.06
C ASP A 389 -12.61 -14.16 10.44
N GLN A 390 -11.38 -14.10 10.94
CA GLN A 390 -11.05 -13.50 12.25
C GLN A 390 -11.41 -12.02 12.28
N ALA A 391 -10.93 -11.25 11.30
CA ALA A 391 -11.21 -9.82 11.21
C ALA A 391 -12.73 -9.55 11.12
N ILE A 392 -13.46 -10.32 10.30
CA ILE A 392 -14.91 -10.20 10.16
C ILE A 392 -15.61 -10.49 11.51
N ARG A 393 -15.27 -11.59 12.19
CA ARG A 393 -15.88 -11.95 13.48
C ARG A 393 -15.66 -10.87 14.53
N VAL A 394 -14.43 -10.38 14.64
CA VAL A 394 -14.06 -9.39 15.64
C VAL A 394 -14.73 -8.06 15.35
N ILE A 395 -14.68 -7.56 14.10
CA ILE A 395 -15.29 -6.26 13.74
C ILE A 395 -16.82 -6.36 13.84
N LYS A 396 -17.43 -7.48 13.43
CA LYS A 396 -18.88 -7.69 13.57
C LYS A 396 -19.30 -7.61 15.03
N ARG A 397 -18.60 -8.27 15.93
CA ARG A 397 -18.85 -8.19 17.36
C ARG A 397 -18.76 -6.75 17.88
N LEU A 398 -17.71 -6.00 17.51
CA LEU A 398 -17.57 -4.60 17.89
C LEU A 398 -18.67 -3.71 17.30
N LYS A 399 -19.16 -4.03 16.11
CA LYS A 399 -20.31 -3.34 15.50
C LYS A 399 -21.60 -3.64 16.24
N ASP A 400 -21.87 -4.90 16.57
CA ASP A 400 -23.06 -5.33 17.30
C ASP A 400 -23.09 -4.72 18.72
N GLU A 401 -21.93 -4.47 19.32
CA GLU A 401 -21.76 -3.74 20.59
C GLU A 401 -21.84 -2.21 20.43
N GLY A 402 -21.99 -1.68 19.21
CA GLY A 402 -22.09 -0.24 18.92
C GLY A 402 -20.75 0.52 19.02
N ILE A 403 -19.63 -0.20 19.09
CA ILE A 403 -18.27 0.36 19.20
C ILE A 403 -17.71 0.69 17.82
N TYR A 404 -17.73 -0.28 16.87
CA TYR A 404 -17.37 -0.02 15.49
C TYR A 404 -18.52 0.63 14.72
N LYS A 405 -18.21 1.69 14.00
CA LYS A 405 -19.13 2.38 13.08
C LYS A 405 -18.54 2.35 11.67
N PRO A 406 -19.31 2.02 10.61
CA PRO A 406 -18.81 1.98 9.23
C PRO A 406 -18.17 3.30 8.76
N GLU A 407 -18.59 4.43 9.34
CA GLU A 407 -18.03 5.75 9.07
C GLU A 407 -16.55 5.88 9.46
N LEU A 408 -16.04 4.99 10.31
CA LEU A 408 -14.60 4.89 10.61
C LEU A 408 -13.79 4.36 9.43
N ARG A 409 -14.46 3.67 8.46
CA ARG A 409 -13.85 3.16 7.24
C ARG A 409 -12.65 2.25 7.50
N ALA A 410 -12.78 1.32 8.48
CA ALA A 410 -11.76 0.30 8.68
C ALA A 410 -11.52 -0.47 7.38
N THR A 411 -10.27 -0.73 7.06
CA THR A 411 -9.87 -1.30 5.77
C THR A 411 -9.23 -2.67 5.96
N LEU A 412 -9.71 -3.67 5.24
CA LEU A 412 -9.08 -4.98 5.14
C LEU A 412 -8.10 -4.97 3.95
N ILE A 413 -6.81 -5.07 4.24
CA ILE A 413 -5.75 -5.02 3.24
C ILE A 413 -5.50 -6.40 2.67
N HIS A 414 -5.34 -6.49 1.37
CA HIS A 414 -5.16 -7.65 0.50
C HIS A 414 -6.45 -8.44 0.28
N VAL A 415 -7.10 -8.99 1.31
CA VAL A 415 -8.29 -9.85 1.20
C VAL A 415 -8.07 -10.92 0.11
N GLN A 416 -6.84 -11.49 0.10
CA GLN A 416 -6.32 -12.16 -1.09
C GLN A 416 -7.01 -13.48 -1.37
N ASN A 417 -7.10 -14.37 -0.38
CA ASN A 417 -7.80 -15.66 -0.50
C ASN A 417 -9.24 -15.54 0.04
N SER A 418 -10.03 -14.66 -0.56
CA SER A 418 -11.42 -14.46 -0.16
C SER A 418 -12.30 -15.64 -0.56
N ARG A 419 -13.45 -15.79 0.12
CA ARG A 419 -14.52 -16.74 -0.22
C ARG A 419 -15.81 -15.98 -0.55
N PRO A 420 -16.78 -16.59 -1.27
CA PRO A 420 -18.05 -15.93 -1.60
C PRO A 420 -18.84 -15.43 -0.37
N ASP A 421 -18.79 -16.14 0.77
CA ASP A 421 -19.45 -15.74 2.02
C ASP A 421 -18.83 -14.50 2.65
N HIS A 422 -17.53 -14.25 2.43
CA HIS A 422 -16.87 -13.03 2.88
C HIS A 422 -17.47 -11.77 2.24
N ILE A 423 -17.91 -11.84 0.97
CA ILE A 423 -18.51 -10.69 0.27
C ILE A 423 -19.75 -10.18 1.03
N ALA A 424 -20.64 -11.10 1.43
CA ALA A 424 -21.83 -10.74 2.20
C ALA A 424 -21.47 -10.14 3.57
N SER A 425 -20.50 -10.76 4.26
CA SER A 425 -20.07 -10.35 5.60
C SER A 425 -19.36 -9.00 5.58
N ILE A 426 -18.48 -8.74 4.61
CA ILE A 426 -17.79 -7.45 4.40
C ILE A 426 -18.83 -6.34 4.18
N LYS A 427 -19.86 -6.60 3.33
CA LYS A 427 -20.95 -5.66 3.14
C LYS A 427 -21.73 -5.39 4.43
N GLU A 428 -22.07 -6.44 5.18
CA GLU A 428 -22.80 -6.34 6.44
C GLU A 428 -22.06 -5.47 7.45
N ILE A 429 -20.77 -5.71 7.65
CA ILE A 429 -19.98 -4.95 8.64
C ILE A 429 -19.59 -3.55 8.15
N GLY A 430 -19.53 -3.31 6.84
CA GLY A 430 -19.27 -2.00 6.25
C GLY A 430 -17.79 -1.59 6.29
N VAL A 431 -16.87 -2.56 6.16
CA VAL A 431 -15.43 -2.29 5.99
C VAL A 431 -15.08 -2.18 4.51
N ILE A 432 -13.93 -1.58 4.21
CA ILE A 432 -13.43 -1.41 2.84
C ILE A 432 -12.42 -2.52 2.54
N PRO A 433 -12.65 -3.42 1.57
CA PRO A 433 -11.61 -4.32 1.09
C PRO A 433 -10.66 -3.55 0.15
N SER A 434 -9.36 -3.68 0.35
CA SER A 434 -8.31 -3.17 -0.53
C SER A 434 -7.59 -4.35 -1.18
N TYR A 435 -7.73 -4.51 -2.49
CA TYR A 435 -7.24 -5.69 -3.19
C TYR A 435 -5.84 -5.49 -3.77
N PHE A 436 -4.97 -6.49 -3.58
CA PHE A 436 -3.69 -6.57 -4.28
C PHE A 436 -3.84 -7.37 -5.59
N SER A 437 -4.52 -6.79 -6.57
CA SER A 437 -4.89 -7.48 -7.81
C SER A 437 -3.69 -7.95 -8.65
N THR A 438 -2.51 -7.33 -8.50
CA THR A 438 -1.27 -7.74 -9.18
C THR A 438 -0.88 -9.20 -8.87
N HIS A 439 -1.36 -9.78 -7.76
CA HIS A 439 -1.20 -11.21 -7.46
C HIS A 439 -1.71 -12.11 -8.57
N ALA A 440 -2.80 -11.74 -9.25
CA ALA A 440 -3.33 -12.53 -10.36
C ALA A 440 -2.36 -12.58 -11.54
N TYR A 441 -1.60 -11.50 -11.77
CA TYR A 441 -0.60 -11.42 -12.83
C TYR A 441 0.70 -12.11 -12.43
N LEU A 442 1.32 -11.69 -11.32
CA LEU A 442 2.68 -12.13 -10.95
C LEU A 442 2.72 -13.56 -10.42
N TRP A 443 1.80 -13.89 -9.51
CA TRP A 443 1.79 -15.16 -8.78
C TRP A 443 0.57 -16.03 -9.12
N GLY A 444 -0.24 -15.66 -10.11
CA GLY A 444 -1.45 -16.41 -10.47
C GLY A 444 -1.17 -17.87 -10.84
N ASP A 445 -0.09 -18.14 -11.57
CA ASP A 445 0.33 -19.52 -11.90
C ASP A 445 0.78 -20.28 -10.66
N TRP A 446 1.50 -19.63 -9.73
CA TRP A 446 1.93 -20.20 -8.46
C TRP A 446 0.74 -20.47 -7.53
N HIS A 447 -0.21 -19.54 -7.44
CA HIS A 447 -1.44 -19.75 -6.68
C HIS A 447 -2.25 -20.93 -7.21
N TYR A 448 -2.32 -21.07 -8.53
CA TYR A 448 -3.02 -22.17 -9.20
C TYR A 448 -2.36 -23.52 -8.95
N SER A 449 -1.04 -23.61 -9.04
CA SER A 449 -0.30 -24.89 -9.07
C SER A 449 0.30 -25.31 -7.72
N SER A 450 0.49 -24.39 -6.76
CA SER A 450 1.24 -24.65 -5.54
C SER A 450 0.57 -24.16 -4.25
N VAL A 451 -0.13 -23.02 -4.28
CA VAL A 451 -0.65 -22.39 -3.06
C VAL A 451 -2.09 -22.83 -2.78
N PHE A 452 -3.01 -22.46 -3.65
CA PHE A 452 -4.46 -22.63 -3.42
C PHE A 452 -5.10 -23.76 -4.23
N GLY A 453 -4.54 -24.08 -5.39
CA GLY A 453 -5.19 -24.91 -6.40
C GLY A 453 -6.17 -24.11 -7.28
N PRO A 454 -6.73 -24.75 -8.34
CA PRO A 454 -7.50 -24.06 -9.38
C PRO A 454 -8.71 -23.29 -8.87
N GLU A 455 -9.49 -23.89 -7.97
CA GLU A 455 -10.76 -23.34 -7.50
C GLU A 455 -10.56 -22.11 -6.62
N ARG A 456 -9.74 -22.20 -5.57
CA ARG A 456 -9.47 -21.07 -4.67
C ARG A 456 -8.72 -19.95 -5.39
N ALA A 457 -7.75 -20.31 -6.25
CA ALA A 457 -6.99 -19.33 -7.03
C ALA A 457 -7.87 -18.53 -8.00
N ALA A 458 -8.97 -19.10 -8.50
CA ALA A 458 -9.90 -18.38 -9.38
C ALA A 458 -10.63 -17.23 -8.66
N PHE A 459 -10.78 -17.28 -7.34
CA PHE A 459 -11.52 -16.29 -6.56
C PHE A 459 -10.63 -15.32 -5.77
N ILE A 460 -9.31 -15.28 -6.02
CA ILE A 460 -8.43 -14.28 -5.37
C ILE A 460 -8.79 -12.86 -5.81
N SER A 461 -8.71 -11.89 -4.88
CA SER A 461 -9.03 -10.48 -5.14
C SER A 461 -10.37 -10.30 -5.90
N PRO A 462 -11.53 -10.68 -5.33
CA PRO A 462 -12.81 -10.81 -6.03
C PRO A 462 -13.49 -9.46 -6.26
N ALA A 463 -12.89 -8.64 -7.14
CA ALA A 463 -13.31 -7.27 -7.38
C ALA A 463 -14.70 -7.16 -8.04
N HIS A 464 -15.04 -8.06 -8.99
CA HIS A 464 -16.37 -8.07 -9.61
C HIS A 464 -17.46 -8.46 -8.61
N SER A 465 -17.22 -9.46 -7.78
CA SER A 465 -18.15 -9.87 -6.72
C SER A 465 -18.39 -8.73 -5.71
N ALA A 466 -17.37 -8.00 -5.32
CA ALA A 466 -17.50 -6.83 -4.46
C ALA A 466 -18.33 -5.73 -5.15
N LEU A 467 -18.03 -5.40 -6.42
CA LEU A 467 -18.76 -4.42 -7.20
C LEU A 467 -20.24 -4.78 -7.33
N LYS A 468 -20.54 -6.04 -7.70
CA LYS A 468 -21.91 -6.55 -7.83
C LYS A 468 -22.69 -6.49 -6.50
N ALA A 469 -22.01 -6.67 -5.38
CA ALA A 469 -22.59 -6.51 -4.05
C ALA A 469 -22.77 -5.03 -3.64
N GLY A 470 -22.27 -4.07 -4.41
CA GLY A 470 -22.29 -2.65 -4.08
C GLY A 470 -21.32 -2.30 -2.93
N ILE A 471 -20.21 -3.02 -2.84
CA ILE A 471 -19.11 -2.75 -1.90
C ILE A 471 -18.12 -1.84 -2.60
N LEU A 472 -17.83 -0.68 -2.00
CA LEU A 472 -16.70 0.15 -2.40
C LEU A 472 -15.42 -0.57 -2.01
N PHE A 473 -14.48 -0.68 -2.95
CA PHE A 473 -13.17 -1.29 -2.73
C PHE A 473 -12.06 -0.42 -3.33
N THR A 474 -10.85 -0.65 -2.91
CA THR A 474 -9.65 -0.04 -3.46
C THR A 474 -8.72 -1.09 -4.06
N ILE A 475 -7.76 -0.64 -4.85
CA ILE A 475 -6.68 -1.45 -5.42
C ILE A 475 -5.36 -0.81 -5.04
N HIS A 476 -4.39 -1.64 -4.63
CA HIS A 476 -3.05 -1.20 -4.25
C HIS A 476 -1.95 -2.05 -4.91
N HIS A 477 -0.68 -1.60 -4.77
CA HIS A 477 0.51 -2.26 -5.30
C HIS A 477 1.42 -2.84 -4.22
N ASP A 478 1.24 -2.43 -2.96
CA ASP A 478 2.02 -2.89 -1.82
C ASP A 478 3.54 -2.70 -1.97
N ALA A 479 3.99 -1.62 -2.63
CA ALA A 479 5.42 -1.38 -2.79
C ALA A 479 6.14 -1.29 -1.42
N PRO A 480 7.32 -1.94 -1.28
CA PRO A 480 8.21 -2.47 -2.31
C PRO A 480 7.98 -3.93 -2.72
N VAL A 481 6.88 -4.58 -2.32
CA VAL A 481 6.56 -5.96 -2.74
C VAL A 481 6.47 -6.05 -4.27
N THR A 482 5.83 -5.07 -4.89
CA THR A 482 5.95 -4.75 -6.32
C THR A 482 6.35 -3.29 -6.47
N PRO A 483 6.85 -2.84 -7.64
CA PRO A 483 6.98 -1.41 -7.91
C PRO A 483 5.66 -0.67 -7.69
N PRO A 484 5.68 0.65 -7.42
CA PRO A 484 4.47 1.43 -7.17
C PRO A 484 3.67 1.70 -8.47
N ASP A 485 3.42 0.66 -9.26
CA ASP A 485 2.75 0.69 -10.55
C ASP A 485 1.27 0.29 -10.42
N LEU A 486 0.42 1.27 -10.13
CA LEU A 486 -1.04 1.09 -10.07
C LEU A 486 -1.65 0.73 -11.42
N ILE A 487 -1.02 1.08 -12.56
CA ILE A 487 -1.53 0.71 -13.89
C ILE A 487 -1.38 -0.80 -14.13
N THR A 488 -0.29 -1.40 -13.68
CA THR A 488 -0.17 -2.88 -13.68
C THR A 488 -1.20 -3.54 -12.77
N ALA A 489 -1.53 -2.93 -11.62
CA ALA A 489 -2.60 -3.44 -10.75
C ALA A 489 -3.99 -3.34 -11.41
N VAL A 490 -4.29 -2.23 -12.10
CA VAL A 490 -5.49 -2.07 -12.94
C VAL A 490 -5.51 -3.12 -14.06
N TYR A 491 -4.39 -3.31 -14.79
CA TYR A 491 -4.29 -4.33 -15.83
C TYR A 491 -4.63 -5.73 -15.27
N ALA A 492 -4.10 -6.07 -14.11
CA ALA A 492 -4.34 -7.37 -13.46
C ALA A 492 -5.81 -7.57 -13.08
N ALA A 493 -6.48 -6.55 -12.55
CA ALA A 493 -7.91 -6.60 -12.19
C ALA A 493 -8.81 -6.72 -13.42
N VAL A 494 -8.49 -6.00 -14.52
CA VAL A 494 -9.27 -5.98 -15.76
C VAL A 494 -9.10 -7.26 -16.57
N ASN A 495 -7.86 -7.74 -16.71
CA ASN A 495 -7.55 -8.86 -17.59
C ASN A 495 -7.49 -10.21 -16.88
N ARG A 496 -7.08 -10.24 -15.63
CA ARG A 496 -6.87 -11.46 -14.81
C ARG A 496 -6.00 -12.51 -15.52
N LYS A 497 -5.02 -12.00 -16.26
CA LYS A 497 -4.10 -12.81 -17.05
C LYS A 497 -2.79 -13.00 -16.29
N THR A 498 -2.41 -14.27 -16.07
CA THR A 498 -1.14 -14.62 -15.43
C THR A 498 0.05 -14.41 -16.38
N ARG A 499 1.26 -14.54 -15.88
CA ARG A 499 2.49 -14.44 -16.69
C ARG A 499 2.57 -15.52 -17.79
N SER A 500 2.07 -16.72 -17.53
CA SER A 500 2.00 -17.80 -18.54
C SER A 500 0.90 -17.56 -19.59
N GLY A 501 0.03 -16.56 -19.38
CA GLY A 501 -1.09 -16.28 -20.27
C GLY A 501 -2.41 -16.93 -19.86
N ARG A 502 -2.44 -17.70 -18.75
CA ARG A 502 -3.69 -18.26 -18.19
C ARG A 502 -4.62 -17.14 -17.77
N ILE A 503 -5.91 -17.32 -17.96
CA ILE A 503 -6.95 -16.45 -17.38
C ILE A 503 -7.36 -17.05 -16.04
N LEU A 504 -7.19 -16.30 -14.97
CA LEU A 504 -7.45 -16.73 -13.61
C LEU A 504 -8.77 -16.13 -13.09
N GLY A 505 -9.83 -16.95 -13.00
CA GLY A 505 -11.14 -16.50 -12.55
C GLY A 505 -11.73 -15.39 -13.43
N PRO A 506 -12.12 -15.67 -14.68
CA PRO A 506 -12.59 -14.66 -15.65
C PRO A 506 -13.82 -13.90 -15.18
N ASP A 507 -14.63 -14.48 -14.29
CA ASP A 507 -15.86 -13.89 -13.76
C ASP A 507 -15.56 -12.74 -12.76
N GLU A 508 -14.31 -12.64 -12.26
CA GLU A 508 -13.88 -11.58 -11.36
C GLU A 508 -13.21 -10.38 -12.09
N ARG A 509 -13.31 -10.33 -13.42
CA ARG A 509 -12.88 -9.17 -14.20
C ARG A 509 -13.80 -7.99 -13.98
N ILE A 510 -13.20 -6.79 -13.90
CA ILE A 510 -13.91 -5.51 -13.84
C ILE A 510 -13.56 -4.65 -15.06
N LYS A 511 -14.36 -3.63 -15.32
CA LYS A 511 -14.08 -2.69 -16.42
C LYS A 511 -12.91 -1.76 -16.05
N PRO A 512 -12.18 -1.23 -17.05
CA PRO A 512 -11.09 -0.27 -16.80
C PRO A 512 -11.49 0.91 -15.92
N ILE A 513 -12.66 1.51 -16.17
CA ILE A 513 -13.13 2.66 -15.39
C ILE A 513 -13.39 2.29 -13.91
N GLU A 514 -13.89 1.09 -13.63
CA GLU A 514 -14.12 0.60 -12.27
C GLU A 514 -12.79 0.42 -11.52
N ALA A 515 -11.77 -0.11 -12.21
CA ALA A 515 -10.43 -0.24 -11.66
C ALA A 515 -9.73 1.12 -11.46
N LEU A 516 -9.93 2.08 -12.39
CA LEU A 516 -9.42 3.45 -12.24
C LEU A 516 -10.06 4.17 -11.05
N LYS A 517 -11.36 4.00 -10.82
CA LYS A 517 -12.03 4.52 -9.61
C LYS A 517 -11.42 3.94 -8.33
N ALA A 518 -11.04 2.66 -8.34
CA ALA A 518 -10.45 1.99 -7.18
C ALA A 518 -9.06 2.53 -6.77
N ILE A 519 -8.35 3.20 -7.68
CA ILE A 519 -7.03 3.85 -7.43
C ILE A 519 -7.11 5.38 -7.40
N THR A 520 -8.31 5.94 -7.41
CA THR A 520 -8.55 7.39 -7.40
C THR A 520 -9.62 7.74 -6.37
N ILE A 521 -10.89 7.92 -6.79
CA ILE A 521 -11.96 8.38 -5.90
C ILE A 521 -12.27 7.40 -4.75
N ASN A 522 -12.20 6.09 -4.97
CA ASN A 522 -12.42 5.12 -3.90
C ASN A 522 -11.27 5.13 -2.89
N ALA A 523 -10.01 5.32 -3.36
CA ALA A 523 -8.87 5.46 -2.47
C ALA A 523 -8.92 6.79 -1.69
N ALA A 524 -9.41 7.88 -2.30
CA ALA A 524 -9.70 9.11 -1.60
C ALA A 524 -10.76 8.88 -0.50
N TYR A 525 -11.84 8.14 -0.81
CA TYR A 525 -12.87 7.77 0.16
C TYR A 525 -12.27 6.96 1.33
N GLN A 526 -11.40 6.00 1.07
CA GLN A 526 -10.71 5.24 2.13
C GLN A 526 -10.03 6.16 3.15
N TYR A 527 -9.53 7.30 2.71
CA TYR A 527 -8.79 8.27 3.51
C TYR A 527 -9.61 9.49 3.98
N HIS A 528 -10.94 9.50 3.77
CA HIS A 528 -11.82 10.64 4.05
C HIS A 528 -11.44 11.91 3.28
N GLU A 529 -11.04 11.77 2.02
CA GLU A 529 -10.55 12.86 1.16
C GLU A 529 -11.33 12.99 -0.17
N GLU A 530 -12.41 12.27 -0.35
CA GLU A 530 -13.22 12.24 -1.58
C GLU A 530 -13.81 13.59 -1.97
N GLU A 531 -13.97 14.50 -1.00
CA GLU A 531 -14.42 15.87 -1.26
C GLU A 531 -13.32 16.78 -1.84
N TYR A 532 -12.06 16.36 -1.77
CA TYR A 532 -10.89 17.18 -2.15
C TYR A 532 -10.02 16.53 -3.23
N LYS A 533 -10.09 15.22 -3.38
CA LYS A 533 -9.19 14.42 -4.23
C LYS A 533 -9.93 13.28 -4.92
N GLY A 534 -9.26 12.67 -5.91
CA GLY A 534 -9.69 11.44 -6.54
C GLY A 534 -10.69 11.60 -7.67
N SER A 535 -11.21 12.80 -7.90
CA SER A 535 -12.04 13.11 -9.05
C SER A 535 -11.66 14.47 -9.66
N LEU A 536 -12.17 14.73 -10.91
CA LEU A 536 -11.98 16.00 -11.61
C LEU A 536 -13.33 16.74 -11.69
N LYS A 537 -13.81 17.20 -10.53
CA LYS A 537 -15.01 18.06 -10.42
C LYS A 537 -14.66 19.46 -9.92
N ALA A 538 -15.49 20.48 -10.29
CA ALA A 538 -15.39 21.85 -9.81
C ALA A 538 -15.94 22.00 -8.40
#